data_97e85d74ec57e6d7fa61c8dfe8f1ab54
#
_entry.id   97e85d74ec57e6d7fa61c8dfe8f1ab54
#
_cell.length_a   1.000
_cell.length_b   1.000
_cell.length_c   1.000
_cell.angle_alpha   90.00
_cell.angle_beta   90.00
_cell.angle_gamma   90.00
#
_symmetry.space_group_name_H-M   'P 1'
#
loop_
_entity.id
_entity.type
_entity.pdbx_description
1 polymer ?
#
loop_
_entity_poly.entity_id
_entity_poly.type
_entity_poly.pdbx_seq_one_letter_code
_entity_poly.pdbx_strand_id
1 'polypeptide(L)'
;MSILNKHRLPFCSPNWNQRSQGFTLVELIVVLGVVAVLTLLGMGVYSHFINQAKNTRAIAEIRLLEKEIFEFWQTNDRLPDSLAELGHAAMLDPWKTPYQYINFDTTAGWEDIRRITKKNNGKGKGKGKGKSDALNEDFDLFSMGKDRMSAPDLDDGSSLDDIVRADDGRYTGLASEYKS
;
A
#
# COMPACT_ATOMS: atom_id res chain seq x y z
N MET A 1 87.62 -33.89 -14.27
CA MET A 1 87.35 -33.16 -15.52
C MET A 1 85.93 -33.53 -15.90
N SER A 2 84.94 -32.72 -15.47
CA SER A 2 83.54 -32.99 -15.75
C SER A 2 82.86 -31.66 -16.04
N ILE A 3 82.37 -31.48 -17.27
CA ILE A 3 81.80 -30.25 -17.78
C ILE A 3 80.29 -30.33 -17.54
N LEU A 4 79.80 -29.52 -16.63
CA LEU A 4 78.36 -29.34 -16.37
C LEU A 4 77.73 -28.41 -17.42
N ASN A 5 77.00 -29.00 -18.35
CA ASN A 5 76.24 -28.30 -19.40
C ASN A 5 74.94 -27.77 -18.76
N LYS A 6 74.90 -26.45 -18.57
CA LYS A 6 73.74 -25.72 -18.00
C LYS A 6 72.72 -25.41 -19.09
N HIS A 7 71.75 -26.28 -19.32
CA HIS A 7 70.62 -25.99 -20.19
C HIS A 7 69.77 -24.85 -19.58
N ARG A 8 69.87 -23.68 -20.19
CA ARG A 8 68.92 -22.57 -19.94
C ARG A 8 67.62 -22.84 -20.70
N LEU A 9 66.55 -23.02 -19.97
CA LEU A 9 65.21 -23.05 -20.55
C LEU A 9 64.84 -21.64 -21.05
N PRO A 10 64.23 -21.51 -22.24
CA PRO A 10 63.75 -20.20 -22.69
C PRO A 10 62.58 -19.73 -21.83
N PHE A 11 62.76 -18.57 -21.22
CA PHE A 11 61.69 -17.88 -20.50
C PHE A 11 60.70 -17.37 -21.53
N CYS A 12 59.56 -18.05 -21.66
CA CYS A 12 58.43 -17.63 -22.50
C CYS A 12 57.74 -16.46 -21.76
N SER A 13 58.01 -15.24 -22.16
CA SER A 13 57.27 -14.07 -21.65
C SER A 13 55.89 -14.06 -22.25
N PRO A 14 54.81 -14.05 -21.48
CA PRO A 14 53.45 -13.92 -22.00
C PRO A 14 53.31 -12.56 -22.66
N ASN A 15 52.95 -12.56 -23.93
CA ASN A 15 52.77 -11.36 -24.73
C ASN A 15 51.42 -10.76 -24.39
N TRP A 16 51.34 -9.89 -23.34
CA TRP A 16 50.14 -9.20 -22.85
C TRP A 16 49.76 -8.00 -23.77
N ASN A 17 49.87 -8.15 -25.06
CA ASN A 17 49.42 -7.13 -26.00
C ASN A 17 47.89 -7.24 -26.25
N GLN A 18 47.11 -7.22 -25.18
CA GLN A 18 45.65 -7.02 -25.29
C GLN A 18 45.43 -5.54 -25.64
N ARG A 19 45.17 -5.28 -26.93
CA ARG A 19 44.65 -3.98 -27.35
C ARG A 19 43.34 -3.75 -26.64
N SER A 20 43.32 -2.93 -25.59
CA SER A 20 42.12 -2.40 -25.01
C SER A 20 41.41 -1.54 -26.07
N GLN A 21 40.43 -2.08 -26.73
CA GLN A 21 39.60 -1.32 -27.65
C GLN A 21 38.73 -0.38 -26.77
N GLY A 22 38.98 0.92 -26.86
CA GLY A 22 38.14 1.92 -26.21
C GLY A 22 36.77 1.98 -26.90
N PHE A 23 35.75 2.31 -26.13
CA PHE A 23 34.39 2.55 -26.66
C PHE A 23 34.38 3.73 -27.62
N THR A 24 33.64 3.59 -28.71
CA THR A 24 33.43 4.69 -29.64
C THR A 24 32.37 5.65 -29.07
N LEU A 25 32.45 6.94 -29.44
CA LEU A 25 31.46 7.94 -29.03
C LEU A 25 30.04 7.57 -29.52
N VAL A 26 29.93 6.96 -30.69
CA VAL A 26 28.65 6.50 -31.25
C VAL A 26 28.04 5.39 -30.41
N GLU A 27 28.84 4.41 -29.99
CA GLU A 27 28.42 3.29 -29.15
C GLU A 27 27.88 3.79 -27.80
N LEU A 28 28.53 4.81 -27.20
CA LEU A 28 28.05 5.43 -25.98
C LEU A 28 26.70 6.14 -26.16
N ILE A 29 26.52 6.90 -27.27
CA ILE A 29 25.25 7.61 -27.55
C ILE A 29 24.12 6.62 -27.77
N VAL A 30 24.35 5.50 -28.50
CA VAL A 30 23.35 4.47 -28.74
C VAL A 30 22.93 3.82 -27.43
N VAL A 31 23.88 3.45 -26.55
CA VAL A 31 23.57 2.87 -25.24
C VAL A 31 22.75 3.85 -24.37
N LEU A 32 23.13 5.10 -24.32
CA LEU A 32 22.38 6.13 -23.57
C LEU A 32 20.96 6.29 -24.12
N GLY A 33 20.77 6.26 -25.43
CA GLY A 33 19.47 6.30 -26.09
C GLY A 33 18.58 5.12 -25.68
N VAL A 34 19.12 3.91 -25.71
CA VAL A 34 18.40 2.69 -25.30
C VAL A 34 18.02 2.76 -23.80
N VAL A 35 18.95 3.13 -22.94
CA VAL A 35 18.69 3.28 -21.49
C VAL A 35 17.60 4.31 -21.23
N ALA A 36 17.61 5.46 -21.92
CA ALA A 36 16.59 6.48 -21.78
C ALA A 36 15.20 5.96 -22.13
N VAL A 37 15.06 5.24 -23.25
CA VAL A 37 13.77 4.63 -23.66
C VAL A 37 13.29 3.60 -22.65
N LEU A 38 14.15 2.70 -22.18
CA LEU A 38 13.79 1.70 -21.18
C LEU A 38 13.36 2.32 -19.85
N THR A 39 14.02 3.40 -19.42
CA THR A 39 13.66 4.13 -18.21
C THR A 39 12.27 4.76 -18.32
N LEU A 40 11.94 5.38 -19.44
CA LEU A 40 10.61 5.97 -19.68
C LEU A 40 9.49 4.93 -19.62
N LEU A 41 9.69 3.74 -20.21
CA LEU A 41 8.73 2.65 -20.15
C LEU A 41 8.58 2.07 -18.73
N GLY A 42 9.65 2.04 -17.95
CA GLY A 42 9.65 1.51 -16.58
C GLY A 42 8.90 2.37 -15.55
N MET A 43 8.84 3.69 -15.72
CA MET A 43 8.26 4.61 -14.71
C MET A 43 6.79 4.35 -14.44
N GLY A 44 5.96 4.13 -15.46
CA GLY A 44 4.52 3.89 -15.30
C GLY A 44 4.23 2.59 -14.55
N VAL A 45 4.94 1.52 -14.89
CA VAL A 45 4.81 0.21 -14.27
C VAL A 45 5.26 0.25 -12.80
N TYR A 46 6.36 0.94 -12.51
CA TYR A 46 6.89 1.07 -11.15
C TYR A 46 5.90 1.76 -10.20
N SER A 47 5.26 2.86 -10.63
CA SER A 47 4.29 3.59 -9.80
C SER A 47 3.06 2.73 -9.45
N HIS A 48 2.62 1.89 -10.37
CA HIS A 48 1.51 0.96 -10.13
C HIS A 48 1.88 -0.08 -9.04
N PHE A 49 3.05 -0.70 -9.13
CA PHE A 49 3.52 -1.66 -8.13
C PHE A 49 3.66 -1.03 -6.73
N ILE A 50 4.17 0.20 -6.64
CA ILE A 50 4.28 0.91 -5.35
C ILE A 50 2.90 1.15 -4.74
N ASN A 51 1.91 1.58 -5.53
CA ASN A 51 0.56 1.79 -5.03
C ASN A 51 -0.06 0.46 -4.56
N GLN A 52 0.08 -0.61 -5.32
CA GLN A 52 -0.41 -1.94 -4.93
C GLN A 52 0.25 -2.42 -3.63
N ALA A 53 1.56 -2.24 -3.48
CA ALA A 53 2.27 -2.59 -2.25
C ALA A 53 1.77 -1.78 -1.04
N LYS A 54 1.49 -0.47 -1.23
CA LYS A 54 0.90 0.37 -0.19
C LYS A 54 -0.51 -0.09 0.21
N ASN A 55 -1.37 -0.40 -0.77
CA ASN A 55 -2.71 -0.93 -0.51
C ASN A 55 -2.63 -2.23 0.30
N THR A 56 -1.80 -3.18 -0.14
CA THR A 56 -1.61 -4.46 0.56
C THR A 56 -1.11 -4.27 1.99
N ARG A 57 -0.21 -3.32 2.21
CA ARG A 57 0.30 -2.98 3.54
C ARG A 57 -0.81 -2.38 4.41
N ALA A 58 -1.61 -1.43 3.91
CA ALA A 58 -2.70 -0.83 4.65
C ALA A 58 -3.78 -1.88 5.03
N ILE A 59 -4.12 -2.80 4.12
CA ILE A 59 -5.02 -3.92 4.39
C ILE A 59 -4.49 -4.79 5.54
N ALA A 60 -3.21 -5.12 5.52
CA ALA A 60 -2.59 -5.93 6.58
C ALA A 60 -2.58 -5.21 7.93
N GLU A 61 -2.30 -3.90 7.94
CA GLU A 61 -2.29 -3.06 9.14
C GLU A 61 -3.71 -2.90 9.72
N ILE A 62 -4.75 -2.72 8.89
CA ILE A 62 -6.15 -2.67 9.33
C ILE A 62 -6.57 -4.00 9.97
N ARG A 63 -6.21 -5.13 9.38
CA ARG A 63 -6.49 -6.46 9.96
C ARG A 63 -5.77 -6.69 11.29
N LEU A 64 -4.56 -6.16 11.42
CA LEU A 64 -3.83 -6.21 12.69
C LEU A 64 -4.55 -5.39 13.77
N LEU A 65 -4.90 -4.14 13.45
CA LEU A 65 -5.64 -3.27 14.37
C LEU A 65 -7.00 -3.87 14.74
N GLU A 66 -7.74 -4.42 13.79
CA GLU A 66 -9.01 -5.12 14.03
C GLU A 66 -8.83 -6.24 15.07
N LYS A 67 -7.80 -7.08 14.90
CA LYS A 67 -7.49 -8.14 15.84
C LYS A 67 -7.21 -7.61 17.23
N GLU A 68 -6.41 -6.56 17.36
CA GLU A 68 -6.09 -5.94 18.64
C GLU A 68 -7.31 -5.29 19.30
N ILE A 69 -8.21 -4.68 18.51
CA ILE A 69 -9.50 -4.16 18.99
C ILE A 69 -10.35 -5.29 19.59
N PHE A 70 -10.43 -6.44 18.92
CA PHE A 70 -11.16 -7.59 19.44
C PHE A 70 -10.51 -8.21 20.68
N GLU A 71 -9.18 -8.27 20.75
CA GLU A 71 -8.46 -8.72 21.95
C GLU A 71 -8.71 -7.79 23.15
N PHE A 72 -8.74 -6.49 22.90
CA PHE A 72 -9.09 -5.48 23.89
C PHE A 72 -10.54 -5.67 24.38
N TRP A 73 -11.47 -5.85 23.45
CA TRP A 73 -12.88 -6.10 23.77
C TRP A 73 -13.06 -7.36 24.61
N GLN A 74 -12.41 -8.45 24.29
CA GLN A 74 -12.48 -9.69 25.08
C GLN A 74 -11.96 -9.52 26.50
N THR A 75 -11.01 -8.62 26.72
CA THR A 75 -10.39 -8.40 28.02
C THR A 75 -11.18 -7.40 28.88
N ASN A 76 -11.76 -6.38 28.24
CA ASN A 76 -12.38 -5.24 28.94
C ASN A 76 -13.90 -5.20 28.83
N ASP A 77 -14.52 -6.12 28.07
CA ASP A 77 -15.97 -6.20 27.80
C ASP A 77 -16.54 -4.89 27.19
N ARG A 78 -15.68 -4.14 26.52
CA ARG A 78 -16.01 -2.93 25.75
C ARG A 78 -15.03 -2.72 24.61
N LEU A 79 -15.45 -2.00 23.58
CA LEU A 79 -14.56 -1.51 22.54
C LEU A 79 -13.66 -0.38 23.07
N PRO A 80 -12.45 -0.19 22.54
CA PRO A 80 -11.61 0.95 22.90
C PRO A 80 -12.26 2.26 22.41
N ASP A 81 -12.07 3.36 23.16
CA ASP A 81 -12.58 4.67 22.75
C ASP A 81 -11.77 5.26 21.59
N SER A 82 -10.50 4.87 21.47
CA SER A 82 -9.61 5.29 20.39
C SER A 82 -8.45 4.31 20.23
N LEU A 83 -7.74 4.38 19.09
CA LEU A 83 -6.52 3.60 18.85
C LEU A 83 -5.39 3.94 19.85
N ALA A 84 -5.50 5.06 20.58
CA ALA A 84 -4.54 5.40 21.62
C ALA A 84 -4.55 4.42 22.80
N GLU A 85 -5.70 3.84 23.14
CA GLU A 85 -5.81 2.83 24.20
C GLU A 85 -5.07 1.52 23.85
N LEU A 86 -4.90 1.26 22.56
CA LEU A 86 -4.11 0.12 22.04
C LEU A 86 -2.62 0.46 21.85
N GLY A 87 -2.21 1.70 22.19
CA GLY A 87 -0.83 2.16 21.97
C GLY A 87 -0.56 2.67 20.54
N HIS A 88 -1.59 2.77 19.70
CA HIS A 88 -1.47 3.15 18.28
C HIS A 88 -1.86 4.60 17.98
N ALA A 89 -1.79 5.52 18.94
CA ALA A 89 -2.13 6.94 18.77
C ALA A 89 -1.40 7.63 17.61
N ALA A 90 -0.17 7.20 17.31
CA ALA A 90 0.68 7.79 16.27
C ALA A 90 0.87 6.87 15.06
N MET A 91 0.08 5.80 14.93
CA MET A 91 0.21 4.87 13.79
C MET A 91 -0.27 5.54 12.51
N LEU A 92 0.61 5.57 11.52
CA LEU A 92 0.36 6.16 10.21
C LEU A 92 0.24 5.07 9.15
N ASP A 93 -0.68 5.28 8.24
CA ASP A 93 -0.84 4.47 7.05
C ASP A 93 0.33 4.66 6.05
N PRO A 94 0.42 3.90 4.94
CA PRO A 94 1.49 4.02 3.94
C PRO A 94 1.56 5.38 3.22
N TRP A 95 0.54 6.21 3.32
CA TRP A 95 0.50 7.59 2.78
C TRP A 95 0.77 8.65 3.83
N LYS A 96 1.09 8.24 5.08
CA LYS A 96 1.41 9.10 6.22
C LYS A 96 0.20 9.85 6.78
N THR A 97 -0.97 9.27 6.70
CA THR A 97 -2.20 9.72 7.32
C THR A 97 -2.54 8.80 8.51
N PRO A 98 -3.05 9.32 9.64
CA PRO A 98 -3.49 8.47 10.75
C PRO A 98 -4.63 7.56 10.32
N TYR A 99 -4.65 6.30 10.79
CA TYR A 99 -5.82 5.44 10.67
C TYR A 99 -7.01 6.06 11.38
N GLN A 100 -8.16 5.97 10.77
CA GLN A 100 -9.42 6.48 11.32
C GLN A 100 -10.15 5.32 12.01
N TYR A 101 -10.60 5.57 13.24
CA TYR A 101 -11.36 4.61 14.03
C TYR A 101 -12.58 5.33 14.63
N ILE A 102 -13.76 4.75 14.47
CA ILE A 102 -15.03 5.28 14.96
C ILE A 102 -15.74 4.17 15.73
N ASN A 103 -15.81 4.30 17.04
CA ASN A 103 -16.55 3.38 17.90
C ASN A 103 -18.02 3.81 17.92
N PHE A 104 -18.93 2.91 17.54
CA PHE A 104 -20.37 3.23 17.43
C PHE A 104 -21.05 3.35 18.81
N ASP A 105 -20.49 2.74 19.86
CA ASP A 105 -21.04 2.84 21.21
C ASP A 105 -20.83 4.24 21.84
N THR A 106 -19.76 4.91 21.43
CA THR A 106 -19.38 6.23 21.99
C THR A 106 -19.68 7.39 21.04
N THR A 107 -19.94 7.13 19.77
CA THR A 107 -20.17 8.16 18.75
C THR A 107 -21.57 8.72 18.86
N ALA A 108 -21.68 10.02 19.09
CA ALA A 108 -22.95 10.71 19.28
C ALA A 108 -23.78 10.90 18.00
N GLY A 109 -23.23 10.66 16.82
CA GLY A 109 -23.87 10.90 15.52
C GLY A 109 -23.56 9.86 14.47
N TRP A 110 -24.56 9.57 13.64
CA TRP A 110 -24.42 8.68 12.47
C TRP A 110 -23.79 9.35 11.25
N GLU A 111 -23.43 10.63 11.36
CA GLU A 111 -22.98 11.44 10.23
C GLU A 111 -21.59 11.02 9.75
N ASP A 112 -20.74 10.58 10.66
CA ASP A 112 -19.35 10.20 10.40
C ASP A 112 -19.18 8.70 10.09
N ILE A 113 -20.23 7.90 10.33
CA ILE A 113 -20.21 6.44 10.09
C ILE A 113 -20.18 6.15 8.61
N ARG A 114 -19.31 5.23 8.21
CA ARG A 114 -19.16 4.80 6.82
C ARG A 114 -20.39 4.03 6.35
N ARG A 115 -20.85 4.36 5.13
CA ARG A 115 -22.09 3.80 4.57
C ARG A 115 -22.01 3.65 3.07
N ILE A 116 -22.92 2.82 2.54
CA ILE A 116 -23.17 2.72 1.10
C ILE A 116 -24.47 3.45 0.81
N THR A 117 -24.42 4.35 -0.16
CA THR A 117 -25.64 4.89 -0.73
C THR A 117 -26.18 3.92 -1.76
N LYS A 118 -27.14 3.03 -1.40
CA LYS A 118 -27.81 2.20 -2.38
C LYS A 118 -28.55 3.11 -3.37
N LYS A 119 -28.08 3.14 -4.62
CA LYS A 119 -28.82 3.76 -5.74
C LYS A 119 -30.10 2.98 -5.97
N ASN A 120 -31.14 3.28 -5.20
CA ASN A 120 -32.46 2.78 -5.50
C ASN A 120 -32.94 3.37 -6.82
N ASN A 121 -32.95 2.57 -7.88
CA ASN A 121 -33.57 2.87 -9.18
C ASN A 121 -35.10 3.00 -9.07
N GLY A 122 -35.62 3.79 -8.17
CA GLY A 122 -37.06 3.96 -8.04
C GLY A 122 -37.44 4.89 -6.90
N LYS A 123 -37.83 6.11 -7.26
CA LYS A 123 -38.76 6.99 -6.54
C LYS A 123 -38.97 6.68 -5.04
N GLY A 124 -38.05 7.17 -4.23
CA GLY A 124 -38.24 7.23 -2.79
C GLY A 124 -37.31 8.27 -2.23
N LYS A 125 -37.76 9.54 -2.09
CA LYS A 125 -37.14 10.51 -1.23
C LYS A 125 -37.29 10.05 0.21
N GLY A 126 -36.51 9.06 0.61
CA GLY A 126 -36.33 8.66 2.00
C GLY A 126 -35.19 9.44 2.61
N LYS A 127 -35.46 10.58 3.26
CA LYS A 127 -34.57 11.17 4.25
C LYS A 127 -34.50 10.23 5.44
N GLY A 128 -33.57 9.31 5.41
CA GLY A 128 -33.33 8.41 6.51
C GLY A 128 -31.93 7.82 6.32
N LYS A 129 -30.89 8.59 6.64
CA LYS A 129 -29.56 8.05 6.86
C LYS A 129 -29.65 7.24 8.16
N GLY A 130 -29.95 5.96 8.05
CA GLY A 130 -30.15 5.07 9.17
C GLY A 130 -29.01 4.04 9.27
N LYS A 131 -28.93 3.38 10.41
CA LYS A 131 -27.98 2.31 10.73
C LYS A 131 -27.99 1.18 9.69
N SER A 132 -29.06 1.05 8.91
CA SER A 132 -29.22 0.04 7.87
C SER A 132 -28.30 0.19 6.65
N ASP A 133 -27.68 1.36 6.47
CA ASP A 133 -26.77 1.65 5.36
C ASP A 133 -25.29 1.70 5.83
N ALA A 134 -25.02 1.50 7.11
CA ALA A 134 -23.68 1.43 7.66
C ALA A 134 -22.92 0.20 7.13
N LEU A 135 -21.61 0.33 6.94
CA LEU A 135 -20.75 -0.79 6.50
C LEU A 135 -20.54 -1.85 7.57
N ASN A 136 -20.57 -1.45 8.85
CA ASN A 136 -20.33 -2.29 10.01
C ASN A 136 -21.42 -2.04 11.06
N GLU A 137 -21.55 -2.99 12.00
CA GLU A 137 -22.51 -2.88 13.13
C GLU A 137 -21.82 -2.43 14.43
N ASP A 138 -20.49 -2.54 14.52
CA ASP A 138 -19.66 -2.36 15.72
C ASP A 138 -18.81 -1.09 15.69
N PHE A 139 -17.88 -1.00 14.75
CA PHE A 139 -16.97 0.12 14.58
C PHE A 139 -16.50 0.25 13.14
N ASP A 140 -16.13 1.47 12.74
CA ASP A 140 -15.42 1.71 11.49
C ASP A 140 -13.91 1.82 11.73
N LEU A 141 -13.15 1.22 10.81
CA LEU A 141 -11.68 1.30 10.76
C LEU A 141 -11.24 1.42 9.31
N PHE A 142 -10.54 2.51 8.97
CA PHE A 142 -10.13 2.76 7.59
C PHE A 142 -8.90 3.66 7.48
N SER A 143 -8.27 3.63 6.30
CA SER A 143 -7.27 4.59 5.84
C SER A 143 -7.88 5.49 4.76
N MET A 144 -7.57 6.77 4.77
CA MET A 144 -8.02 7.75 3.77
C MET A 144 -7.31 7.62 2.41
N GLY A 145 -6.56 6.54 2.20
CA GLY A 145 -5.95 6.27 0.91
C GLY A 145 -4.88 7.25 0.48
N LYS A 146 -4.66 7.31 -0.83
CA LYS A 146 -3.59 8.10 -1.45
C LYS A 146 -3.90 9.59 -1.50
N ASP A 147 -5.15 9.96 -1.71
CA ASP A 147 -5.57 11.36 -1.81
C ASP A 147 -5.72 12.03 -0.44
N ARG A 148 -5.73 11.23 0.67
CA ARG A 148 -5.86 11.68 2.06
C ARG A 148 -7.19 12.39 2.35
N MET A 149 -8.18 12.13 1.54
CA MET A 149 -9.54 12.63 1.71
C MET A 149 -10.50 11.48 1.84
N SER A 150 -11.59 11.69 2.54
CA SER A 150 -12.58 10.63 2.74
C SER A 150 -13.94 11.27 3.06
N ALA A 151 -14.99 10.65 2.58
CA ALA A 151 -16.36 10.99 2.89
C ALA A 151 -17.07 9.79 3.54
N PRO A 152 -18.14 10.00 4.34
CA PRO A 152 -18.90 8.89 4.89
C PRO A 152 -19.49 7.95 3.83
N ASP A 153 -19.87 8.45 2.66
CA ASP A 153 -20.37 7.63 1.56
C ASP A 153 -19.23 6.99 0.76
N LEU A 154 -19.19 5.67 0.63
CA LEU A 154 -18.17 4.95 -0.15
C LEU A 154 -18.21 5.24 -1.64
N ASP A 155 -19.40 5.62 -2.17
CA ASP A 155 -19.58 6.00 -3.58
C ASP A 155 -19.08 7.43 -3.88
N ASP A 156 -18.65 8.19 -2.87
CA ASP A 156 -18.06 9.51 -3.07
C ASP A 156 -16.66 9.37 -3.71
N GLY A 157 -16.35 10.28 -4.63
CA GLY A 157 -15.07 10.25 -5.35
C GLY A 157 -13.84 10.30 -4.45
N SER A 158 -13.93 10.94 -3.29
CA SER A 158 -12.87 11.05 -2.29
C SER A 158 -12.72 9.78 -1.42
N SER A 159 -13.63 8.82 -1.54
CA SER A 159 -13.59 7.57 -0.76
C SER A 159 -13.14 6.37 -1.58
N LEU A 160 -13.00 6.51 -2.90
CA LEU A 160 -12.75 5.37 -3.80
C LEU A 160 -11.38 4.71 -3.62
N ASP A 161 -10.40 5.44 -3.15
CA ASP A 161 -9.05 4.93 -2.87
C ASP A 161 -8.80 4.65 -1.37
N ASP A 162 -9.84 4.80 -0.53
CA ASP A 162 -9.82 4.40 0.87
C ASP A 162 -9.60 2.89 1.01
N ILE A 163 -8.89 2.49 2.04
CA ILE A 163 -8.85 1.09 2.48
C ILE A 163 -9.77 0.96 3.68
N VAL A 164 -10.84 0.20 3.53
CA VAL A 164 -11.92 0.11 4.53
C VAL A 164 -12.07 -1.30 5.07
N ARG A 165 -12.47 -1.39 6.33
CA ARG A 165 -13.11 -2.56 6.92
C ARG A 165 -14.61 -2.50 6.65
N ALA A 166 -15.22 -3.59 6.21
CA ALA A 166 -16.65 -3.68 5.96
C ALA A 166 -17.20 -5.07 6.29
N ASP A 167 -18.53 -5.19 6.39
CA ASP A 167 -19.23 -6.42 6.75
C ASP A 167 -18.70 -7.05 8.05
N ASP A 168 -18.44 -6.24 9.05
CA ASP A 168 -17.92 -6.66 10.35
C ASP A 168 -16.60 -7.47 10.24
N GLY A 169 -15.71 -6.99 9.35
CA GLY A 169 -14.39 -7.59 9.10
C GLY A 169 -14.35 -8.70 8.05
N ARG A 170 -15.48 -9.09 7.43
CA ARG A 170 -15.47 -10.06 6.31
C ARG A 170 -14.78 -9.49 5.08
N TYR A 171 -14.81 -8.20 4.92
CA TYR A 171 -14.10 -7.48 3.87
C TYR A 171 -13.09 -6.49 4.45
N THR A 172 -11.89 -6.47 3.89
CA THR A 172 -10.88 -5.42 4.12
C THR A 172 -10.16 -5.18 2.81
N GLY A 173 -10.33 -4.01 2.23
CA GLY A 173 -9.79 -3.69 0.91
C GLY A 173 -10.16 -2.30 0.43
N LEU A 174 -9.91 -2.04 -0.86
CA LEU A 174 -10.28 -0.78 -1.50
C LEU A 174 -11.79 -0.58 -1.49
N ALA A 175 -12.23 0.62 -1.12
CA ALA A 175 -13.63 1.00 -1.14
C ALA A 175 -14.25 0.86 -2.55
N SER A 176 -13.49 1.20 -3.60
CA SER A 176 -13.92 1.05 -5.00
C SER A 176 -14.14 -0.39 -5.45
N GLU A 177 -13.57 -1.38 -4.76
CA GLU A 177 -13.71 -2.81 -5.07
C GLU A 177 -14.81 -3.48 -4.22
N TYR A 178 -15.29 -2.79 -3.18
CA TYR A 178 -16.34 -3.33 -2.31
C TYR A 178 -17.69 -3.42 -3.04
N LYS A 179 -18.31 -4.59 -2.97
CA LYS A 179 -19.64 -4.87 -3.54
C LYS A 179 -20.52 -5.47 -2.45
N SER A 180 -21.53 -4.72 -2.03
CA SER A 180 -22.55 -5.18 -1.06
C SER A 180 -23.53 -6.17 -1.68
#